data_a1bc61a8496646ad3f40c33b7d846de9
#
_entry.id   a1bc61a8496646ad3f40c33b7d846de9
#
_cell.length_a   1.000
_cell.length_b   1.000
_cell.length_c   1.000
_cell.angle_alpha   90.00
_cell.angle_beta   90.00
_cell.angle_gamma   90.00
#
_symmetry.space_group_name_H-M   'P 1'
#
loop_
_entity.id
_entity.type
_entity.pdbx_description
1 polymer ?
#
loop_
_entity_poly.entity_id
_entity_poly.type
_entity_poly.pdbx_seq_one_letter_code
_entity_poly.pdbx_strand_id
1 'polypeptide(L)'
;VCSRHPEECLAVLKEIGYDENKIVVCKDEEEIQKASEDTIIIVADYRMVMECGVTGIVECTGNTTVSSDAAVIALNKGINVYMVSKETDSVSGPALHQLAAKNQAVYALVNGDQPRNLVDLISWGKTLGLEIIAAGKSSEYDFVWDRETGKLTYTDGSGIEEDMSQMLDCWRYEGTKTLEERKKLLGKYTEVIFE
;
A
#
# COMPACT_ATOMS: atom_id res chain seq x y z
N VAL A 1 11.34 6.45 11.89
CA VAL A 1 11.00 6.29 10.47
C VAL A 1 11.77 5.11 9.89
N CYS A 2 11.18 4.33 9.00
CA CYS A 2 11.86 3.22 8.32
C CYS A 2 11.81 3.42 6.80
N SER A 3 12.96 3.29 6.15
CA SER A 3 13.08 3.30 4.68
C SER A 3 14.27 2.44 4.26
N ARG A 4 14.12 1.72 3.13
CA ARG A 4 15.24 0.99 2.50
C ARG A 4 16.39 1.92 2.07
N HIS A 5 16.08 3.21 1.96
CA HIS A 5 17.01 4.29 1.57
C HIS A 5 17.03 5.36 2.68
N PRO A 6 17.75 5.13 3.81
CA PRO A 6 17.79 6.05 4.94
C PRO A 6 18.30 7.45 4.58
N GLU A 7 19.19 7.54 3.60
CA GLU A 7 19.76 8.80 3.10
C GLU A 7 18.70 9.68 2.41
N GLU A 8 17.78 9.08 1.66
CA GLU A 8 16.67 9.80 1.03
C GLU A 8 15.68 10.30 2.09
N CYS A 9 15.39 9.46 3.08
CA CYS A 9 14.53 9.82 4.20
C CYS A 9 15.13 11.00 4.99
N LEU A 10 16.44 10.98 5.25
CA LEU A 10 17.17 12.07 5.89
C LEU A 10 17.07 13.36 5.07
N ALA A 11 17.24 13.27 3.74
CA ALA A 11 17.15 14.44 2.87
C ALA A 11 15.74 15.08 2.91
N VAL A 12 14.70 14.26 2.82
CA VAL A 12 13.30 14.72 2.91
C VAL A 12 13.02 15.37 4.26
N LEU A 13 13.45 14.77 5.37
CA LEU A 13 13.22 15.36 6.70
C LEU A 13 13.89 16.74 6.84
N LYS A 14 15.08 16.92 6.27
CA LYS A 14 15.77 18.22 6.22
C LYS A 14 15.01 19.23 5.36
N GLU A 15 14.55 18.81 4.18
CA GLU A 15 13.80 19.67 3.25
C GLU A 15 12.51 20.21 3.86
N ILE A 16 11.78 19.39 4.62
CA ILE A 16 10.56 19.82 5.32
C ILE A 16 10.82 20.55 6.64
N GLY A 17 12.11 20.82 6.98
CA GLY A 17 12.49 21.74 8.04
C GLY A 17 12.76 21.12 9.41
N TYR A 18 12.98 19.80 9.50
CA TYR A 18 13.44 19.19 10.75
C TYR A 18 14.90 19.53 11.03
N ASP A 19 15.21 19.74 12.31
CA ASP A 19 16.58 20.00 12.76
C ASP A 19 17.45 18.78 12.57
N GLU A 20 18.51 18.91 11.74
CA GLU A 20 19.45 17.83 11.43
C GLU A 20 20.10 17.24 12.68
N ASN A 21 20.35 18.05 13.71
CA ASN A 21 20.93 17.60 14.98
C ASN A 21 19.99 16.66 15.77
N LYS A 22 18.73 16.65 15.41
CA LYS A 22 17.70 15.78 16.02
C LYS A 22 17.35 14.57 15.17
N ILE A 23 18.12 14.27 14.12
CA ILE A 23 17.88 13.13 13.24
C ILE A 23 19.09 12.20 13.32
N VAL A 24 18.86 10.93 13.62
CA VAL A 24 19.93 9.91 13.70
C VAL A 24 19.55 8.71 12.84
N VAL A 25 20.48 8.26 12.01
CA VAL A 25 20.37 7.00 11.27
C VAL A 25 21.00 5.91 12.11
N CYS A 26 20.20 4.95 12.57
CA CYS A 26 20.64 3.84 13.41
C CYS A 26 20.76 2.56 12.58
N LYS A 27 21.86 1.83 12.77
CA LYS A 27 22.17 0.58 12.05
C LYS A 27 21.90 -0.66 12.91
N ASP A 28 21.85 -0.50 14.21
CA ASP A 28 21.63 -1.58 15.19
C ASP A 28 20.88 -1.09 16.42
N GLU A 29 20.49 -2.03 17.28
CA GLU A 29 19.76 -1.75 18.51
C GLU A 29 20.56 -0.92 19.53
N GLU A 30 21.89 -1.05 19.54
CA GLU A 30 22.74 -0.29 20.47
C GLU A 30 22.70 1.21 20.13
N GLU A 31 22.68 1.54 18.84
CA GLU A 31 22.56 2.92 18.37
C GLU A 31 21.17 3.47 18.69
N ILE A 32 20.11 2.67 18.54
CA ILE A 32 18.73 3.05 18.93
C ILE A 32 18.68 3.37 20.43
N GLN A 33 19.24 2.53 21.29
CA GLN A 33 19.23 2.73 22.74
C GLN A 33 20.02 3.96 23.20
N LYS A 34 21.00 4.39 22.42
CA LYS A 34 21.81 5.59 22.69
C LYS A 34 21.13 6.87 22.20
N ALA A 35 20.14 6.77 21.34
CA ALA A 35 19.43 7.93 20.82
C ALA A 35 18.60 8.61 21.93
N SER A 36 18.58 9.94 21.92
CA SER A 36 17.78 10.74 22.86
C SER A 36 16.29 10.60 22.53
N GLU A 37 15.42 10.71 23.56
CA GLU A 37 13.97 10.70 23.41
C GLU A 37 13.43 11.77 22.42
N ASP A 38 14.14 12.90 22.29
CA ASP A 38 13.79 13.97 21.36
C ASP A 38 14.32 13.77 19.94
N THR A 39 14.83 12.57 19.61
CA THR A 39 15.52 12.31 18.34
C THR A 39 14.61 11.56 17.38
N ILE A 40 14.62 11.96 16.11
CA ILE A 40 14.00 11.19 15.03
C ILE A 40 14.97 10.09 14.62
N ILE A 41 14.59 8.85 14.85
CA ILE A 41 15.37 7.69 14.47
C ILE A 41 14.97 7.23 13.07
N ILE A 42 15.97 7.05 12.20
CA ILE A 42 15.80 6.43 10.87
C ILE A 42 16.50 5.07 10.90
N VAL A 43 15.78 4.04 10.45
CA VAL A 43 16.29 2.66 10.33
C VAL A 43 16.04 2.12 8.92
N ALA A 44 16.90 1.21 8.46
CA ALA A 44 16.74 0.56 7.16
C ALA A 44 15.91 -0.73 7.23
N ASP A 45 15.89 -1.40 8.36
CA ASP A 45 15.11 -2.63 8.59
C ASP A 45 13.86 -2.33 9.44
N TYR A 46 12.68 -2.68 8.92
CA TYR A 46 11.41 -2.47 9.62
C TYR A 46 11.33 -3.21 10.96
N ARG A 47 12.09 -4.30 11.13
CA ARG A 47 12.14 -5.03 12.40
C ARG A 47 12.71 -4.18 13.53
N MET A 48 13.66 -3.31 13.20
CA MET A 48 14.27 -2.39 14.17
C MET A 48 13.32 -1.30 14.65
N VAL A 49 12.25 -1.00 13.91
CA VAL A 49 11.23 -0.01 14.34
C VAL A 49 10.63 -0.42 15.67
N MET A 50 10.45 -1.71 15.90
CA MET A 50 9.84 -2.24 17.13
C MET A 50 10.74 -2.10 18.37
N GLU A 51 12.02 -1.79 18.17
CA GLU A 51 13.00 -1.53 19.25
C GLU A 51 13.12 -0.03 19.58
N CYS A 52 12.46 0.83 18.78
CA CYS A 52 12.47 2.29 19.01
C CYS A 52 11.49 2.78 20.08
N GLY A 53 10.92 1.91 20.90
CA GLY A 53 9.98 2.29 21.97
C GLY A 53 8.64 2.84 21.46
N VAL A 54 8.26 2.52 20.24
CA VAL A 54 7.00 3.00 19.64
C VAL A 54 5.79 2.28 20.22
N THR A 55 4.69 3.01 20.40
CA THR A 55 3.39 2.46 20.85
C THR A 55 2.49 2.09 19.68
N GLY A 56 2.83 2.51 18.49
CA GLY A 56 2.10 2.21 17.25
C GLY A 56 2.95 2.46 16.03
N ILE A 57 2.63 1.75 14.95
CA ILE A 57 3.24 1.93 13.64
C ILE A 57 2.19 2.30 12.60
N VAL A 58 2.57 3.15 11.65
CA VAL A 58 1.82 3.42 10.43
C VAL A 58 2.52 2.65 9.31
N GLU A 59 1.87 1.64 8.80
CA GLU A 59 2.38 0.79 7.75
C GLU A 59 1.89 1.28 6.39
N CYS A 60 2.82 1.64 5.49
CA CYS A 60 2.52 2.20 4.17
C CYS A 60 3.51 1.74 3.08
N THR A 61 4.00 0.51 3.17
CA THR A 61 5.00 -0.01 2.23
C THR A 61 4.41 -0.42 0.88
N GLY A 62 3.11 -0.71 0.81
CA GLY A 62 2.46 -1.27 -0.37
C GLY A 62 2.84 -2.72 -0.69
N ASN A 63 3.78 -3.32 0.04
CA ASN A 63 4.23 -4.69 -0.16
C ASN A 63 3.58 -5.63 0.84
N THR A 64 2.66 -6.47 0.38
CA THR A 64 1.84 -7.36 1.23
C THR A 64 2.64 -8.29 2.13
N THR A 65 3.80 -8.78 1.68
CA THR A 65 4.65 -9.68 2.47
C THR A 65 5.34 -8.93 3.61
N VAL A 66 6.01 -7.82 3.29
CA VAL A 66 6.70 -6.98 4.28
C VAL A 66 5.73 -6.40 5.29
N SER A 67 4.63 -5.88 4.81
CA SER A 67 3.56 -5.27 5.58
C SER A 67 2.90 -6.26 6.55
N SER A 68 2.59 -7.48 6.08
CA SER A 68 2.06 -8.55 6.95
C SER A 68 3.07 -8.96 8.04
N ASP A 69 4.35 -9.13 7.68
CA ASP A 69 5.39 -9.52 8.65
C ASP A 69 5.60 -8.42 9.70
N ALA A 70 5.70 -7.16 9.27
CA ALA A 70 5.81 -6.01 10.18
C ALA A 70 4.62 -5.93 11.15
N ALA A 71 3.39 -6.12 10.63
CA ALA A 71 2.18 -6.09 11.45
C ALA A 71 2.17 -7.25 12.47
N VAL A 72 2.54 -8.46 12.06
CA VAL A 72 2.62 -9.61 12.96
C VAL A 72 3.63 -9.39 14.08
N ILE A 73 4.81 -8.86 13.76
CA ILE A 73 5.86 -8.56 14.76
C ILE A 73 5.35 -7.49 15.73
N ALA A 74 4.80 -6.39 15.23
CA ALA A 74 4.28 -5.30 16.06
C ALA A 74 3.16 -5.77 17.00
N LEU A 75 2.15 -6.44 16.47
CA LEU A 75 1.01 -6.93 17.25
C LEU A 75 1.41 -7.96 18.31
N ASN A 76 2.39 -8.81 18.03
CA ASN A 76 2.92 -9.75 19.04
C ASN A 76 3.66 -9.05 20.19
N LYS A 77 4.16 -7.84 19.97
CA LYS A 77 4.77 -6.99 21.01
C LYS A 77 3.76 -6.05 21.68
N GLY A 78 2.46 -6.13 21.33
CA GLY A 78 1.42 -5.23 21.85
C GLY A 78 1.48 -3.82 21.24
N ILE A 79 2.20 -3.64 20.13
CA ILE A 79 2.32 -2.38 19.40
C ILE A 79 1.14 -2.27 18.44
N ASN A 80 0.47 -1.10 18.45
CA ASN A 80 -0.67 -0.84 17.57
C ASN A 80 -0.24 -0.74 16.09
N VAL A 81 -1.10 -1.17 15.19
CA VAL A 81 -0.84 -1.12 13.75
C VAL A 81 -1.93 -0.33 13.05
N TYR A 82 -1.53 0.72 12.34
CA TYR A 82 -2.37 1.51 11.47
C TYR A 82 -1.98 1.19 10.03
N MET A 83 -2.81 0.36 9.38
CA MET A 83 -2.54 -0.21 8.06
C MET A 83 -3.02 0.74 6.96
N VAL A 84 -2.09 1.28 6.17
CA VAL A 84 -2.38 2.05 4.95
C VAL A 84 -2.42 1.13 3.74
N SER A 85 -1.58 0.08 3.72
CA SER A 85 -1.51 -0.91 2.63
C SER A 85 -2.78 -1.76 2.58
N LYS A 86 -3.78 -1.29 1.84
CA LYS A 86 -5.11 -1.95 1.67
C LYS A 86 -5.01 -3.35 1.09
N GLU A 87 -3.99 -3.60 0.27
CA GLU A 87 -3.68 -4.90 -0.32
C GLU A 87 -3.38 -5.92 0.77
N THR A 88 -2.65 -5.50 1.80
CA THR A 88 -2.35 -6.33 2.97
C THR A 88 -3.59 -6.61 3.80
N ASP A 89 -4.41 -5.59 4.04
CA ASP A 89 -5.66 -5.75 4.77
C ASP A 89 -6.62 -6.73 4.06
N SER A 90 -6.73 -6.63 2.74
CA SER A 90 -7.59 -7.52 1.96
C SER A 90 -7.16 -8.99 2.00
N VAL A 91 -5.87 -9.27 2.20
CA VAL A 91 -5.32 -10.64 2.29
C VAL A 91 -5.24 -11.13 3.74
N SER A 92 -4.67 -10.32 4.63
CA SER A 92 -4.28 -10.71 5.99
C SER A 92 -5.13 -10.05 7.09
N GLY A 93 -5.93 -9.04 6.76
CA GLY A 93 -6.66 -8.22 7.72
C GLY A 93 -7.44 -8.99 8.78
N PRO A 94 -8.29 -9.96 8.42
CA PRO A 94 -9.04 -10.76 9.41
C PRO A 94 -8.15 -11.47 10.44
N ALA A 95 -7.00 -12.01 10.01
CA ALA A 95 -6.05 -12.66 10.88
C ALA A 95 -5.30 -11.66 11.77
N LEU A 96 -4.91 -10.50 11.22
CA LEU A 96 -4.26 -9.43 11.96
C LEU A 96 -5.19 -8.83 13.03
N HIS A 97 -6.47 -8.67 12.73
CA HIS A 97 -7.49 -8.28 13.70
C HIS A 97 -7.59 -9.26 14.88
N GLN A 98 -7.60 -10.56 14.61
CA GLN A 98 -7.63 -11.58 15.66
C GLN A 98 -6.36 -11.55 16.51
N LEU A 99 -5.20 -11.37 15.87
CA LEU A 99 -3.92 -11.25 16.55
C LEU A 99 -3.85 -10.02 17.46
N ALA A 100 -4.34 -8.88 16.97
CA ALA A 100 -4.44 -7.64 17.74
C ALA A 100 -5.30 -7.82 18.99
N ALA A 101 -6.51 -8.38 18.83
CA ALA A 101 -7.41 -8.63 19.95
C ALA A 101 -6.77 -9.57 20.99
N LYS A 102 -6.06 -10.61 20.57
CA LYS A 102 -5.36 -11.54 21.45
C LYS A 102 -4.27 -10.85 22.27
N ASN A 103 -3.57 -9.91 21.70
CA ASN A 103 -2.43 -9.23 22.32
C ASN A 103 -2.80 -7.85 22.90
N GLN A 104 -4.10 -7.52 22.99
CA GLN A 104 -4.60 -6.26 23.53
C GLN A 104 -4.04 -5.02 22.79
N ALA A 105 -3.74 -5.18 21.50
CA ALA A 105 -3.30 -4.12 20.59
C ALA A 105 -4.45 -3.69 19.65
N VAL A 106 -4.29 -2.57 19.00
CA VAL A 106 -5.20 -2.06 17.97
C VAL A 106 -4.64 -2.40 16.60
N TYR A 107 -5.47 -2.99 15.75
CA TYR A 107 -5.25 -3.05 14.32
C TYR A 107 -6.37 -2.26 13.64
N ALA A 108 -6.01 -1.25 12.88
CA ALA A 108 -6.98 -0.40 12.18
C ALA A 108 -6.52 -0.13 10.75
N LEU A 109 -7.43 -0.34 9.79
CA LEU A 109 -7.24 0.19 8.45
C LEU A 109 -7.38 1.70 8.48
N VAL A 110 -6.38 2.40 7.91
CA VAL A 110 -6.40 3.87 7.83
C VAL A 110 -7.49 4.29 6.86
N ASN A 111 -8.34 5.21 7.34
CA ASN A 111 -9.38 5.80 6.51
C ASN A 111 -8.77 6.83 5.55
N GLY A 112 -9.27 6.88 4.33
CA GLY A 112 -8.83 7.85 3.33
C GLY A 112 -8.54 7.26 1.96
N ASP A 113 -8.68 5.94 1.80
CA ASP A 113 -8.48 5.26 0.53
C ASP A 113 -9.76 4.56 0.05
N GLN A 114 -9.66 3.94 -1.08
CA GLN A 114 -10.75 3.24 -1.78
C GLN A 114 -10.78 1.76 -1.36
N PRO A 115 -11.91 1.13 -1.45
CA PRO A 115 -13.24 1.63 -1.90
C PRO A 115 -14.00 2.40 -0.81
N ARG A 116 -13.46 2.51 0.41
CA ARG A 116 -14.15 3.06 1.57
C ARG A 116 -14.67 4.47 1.34
N ASN A 117 -13.82 5.38 0.84
CA ASN A 117 -14.23 6.75 0.57
C ASN A 117 -15.40 6.85 -0.41
N LEU A 118 -15.44 6.01 -1.44
CA LEU A 118 -16.55 5.99 -2.39
C LEU A 118 -17.84 5.53 -1.73
N VAL A 119 -17.78 4.50 -0.88
CA VAL A 119 -18.93 3.99 -0.14
C VAL A 119 -19.46 5.05 0.83
N ASP A 120 -18.58 5.73 1.54
CA ASP A 120 -18.95 6.78 2.48
C ASP A 120 -19.58 7.98 1.76
N LEU A 121 -19.04 8.40 0.60
CA LEU A 121 -19.58 9.47 -0.23
C LEU A 121 -20.98 9.13 -0.78
N ILE A 122 -21.17 7.91 -1.28
CA ILE A 122 -22.46 7.44 -1.75
C ILE A 122 -23.48 7.41 -0.61
N SER A 123 -23.08 6.91 0.56
CA SER A 123 -23.94 6.83 1.75
C SER A 123 -24.34 8.22 2.23
N TRP A 124 -23.43 9.16 2.21
CA TRP A 124 -23.68 10.54 2.56
C TRP A 124 -24.66 11.21 1.57
N GLY A 125 -24.41 11.05 0.26
CA GLY A 125 -25.32 11.55 -0.78
C GLY A 125 -26.75 11.01 -0.61
N LYS A 126 -26.92 9.70 -0.36
CA LYS A 126 -28.23 9.09 -0.09
C LYS A 126 -28.89 9.63 1.17
N THR A 127 -28.12 9.88 2.23
CA THR A 127 -28.62 10.45 3.49
C THR A 127 -29.15 11.88 3.27
N LEU A 128 -28.56 12.62 2.34
CA LEU A 128 -29.05 13.95 1.94
C LEU A 128 -30.26 13.89 1.00
N GLY A 129 -30.75 12.71 0.64
CA GLY A 129 -31.87 12.53 -0.28
C GLY A 129 -31.51 12.68 -1.76
N LEU A 130 -30.23 12.65 -2.09
CA LEU A 130 -29.77 12.73 -3.48
C LEU A 130 -29.87 11.37 -4.16
N GLU A 131 -30.30 11.37 -5.41
CA GLU A 131 -30.25 10.20 -6.28
C GLU A 131 -28.83 10.01 -6.82
N ILE A 132 -28.26 8.83 -6.62
CA ILE A 132 -26.94 8.51 -7.14
C ILE A 132 -27.11 7.84 -8.51
N ILE A 133 -26.81 8.59 -9.57
CA ILE A 133 -26.94 8.12 -10.96
C ILE A 133 -25.67 7.43 -11.48
N ALA A 134 -24.54 7.74 -10.91
CA ALA A 134 -23.25 7.10 -11.24
C ALA A 134 -22.30 7.22 -10.06
N ALA A 135 -21.45 6.23 -9.89
CA ALA A 135 -20.37 6.25 -8.94
C ALA A 135 -19.15 5.55 -9.56
N GLY A 136 -17.98 6.16 -9.42
CA GLY A 136 -16.75 5.67 -10.01
C GLY A 136 -15.53 6.24 -9.32
N LYS A 137 -14.42 5.59 -9.55
CA LYS A 137 -13.10 5.97 -9.08
C LYS A 137 -12.16 5.96 -10.27
N SER A 138 -11.37 6.99 -10.45
CA SER A 138 -10.23 6.93 -11.35
C SER A 138 -9.00 6.43 -10.61
N SER A 139 -8.17 5.66 -11.31
CA SER A 139 -6.80 5.37 -10.90
C SER A 139 -5.86 6.38 -11.53
N GLU A 140 -4.69 6.54 -10.96
CA GLU A 140 -3.60 7.34 -11.53
C GLU A 140 -2.87 6.57 -12.66
N TYR A 141 -3.58 5.64 -13.32
CA TYR A 141 -3.00 4.90 -14.44
C TYR A 141 -2.92 5.79 -15.66
N ASP A 142 -1.72 6.01 -16.09
CA ASP A 142 -1.40 6.84 -17.25
C ASP A 142 -1.51 6.08 -18.58
N PHE A 143 -2.46 5.14 -18.67
CA PHE A 143 -2.64 4.33 -19.86
C PHE A 143 -3.92 4.67 -20.61
N VAL A 144 -3.80 4.75 -21.93
CA VAL A 144 -4.92 4.81 -22.87
C VAL A 144 -4.86 3.59 -23.78
N TRP A 145 -5.88 2.75 -23.70
CA TRP A 145 -6.01 1.61 -24.59
C TRP A 145 -7.01 1.91 -25.72
N ASP A 146 -6.51 1.82 -26.94
CA ASP A 146 -7.33 1.95 -28.12
C ASP A 146 -7.86 0.57 -28.55
N ARG A 147 -9.16 0.41 -28.43
CA ARG A 147 -9.86 -0.85 -28.72
C ARG A 147 -9.79 -1.22 -30.22
N GLU A 148 -9.76 -0.23 -31.13
CA GLU A 148 -9.81 -0.46 -32.54
C GLU A 148 -8.45 -0.91 -33.09
N THR A 149 -7.39 -0.32 -32.58
CA THR A 149 -6.03 -0.63 -33.00
C THR A 149 -5.32 -1.67 -32.11
N GLY A 150 -5.87 -1.96 -30.93
CA GLY A 150 -5.23 -2.82 -29.93
C GLY A 150 -3.98 -2.21 -29.30
N LYS A 151 -3.74 -0.92 -29.52
CA LYS A 151 -2.56 -0.24 -28.99
C LYS A 151 -2.82 0.29 -27.58
N LEU A 152 -1.79 0.18 -26.75
CA LEU A 152 -1.70 0.82 -25.45
C LEU A 152 -0.69 1.97 -25.54
N THR A 153 -1.07 3.14 -25.09
CA THR A 153 -0.20 4.31 -25.02
C THR A 153 -0.25 4.89 -23.62
N TYR A 154 0.85 5.50 -23.18
CA TYR A 154 0.83 6.35 -21.99
C TYR A 154 0.20 7.70 -22.32
N THR A 155 -0.30 8.40 -21.31
CA THR A 155 -0.87 9.75 -21.47
C THR A 155 0.16 10.77 -21.96
N ASP A 156 1.46 10.52 -21.76
CA ASP A 156 2.57 11.31 -22.29
C ASP A 156 2.82 11.08 -23.79
N GLY A 157 2.07 10.15 -24.42
CA GLY A 157 2.18 9.80 -25.84
C GLY A 157 3.23 8.72 -26.14
N SER A 158 3.97 8.22 -25.17
CA SER A 158 4.83 7.06 -25.37
C SER A 158 4.00 5.80 -25.58
N GLY A 159 4.46 4.90 -26.43
CA GLY A 159 3.74 3.67 -26.75
C GLY A 159 4.39 2.45 -26.08
N ILE A 160 3.56 1.47 -25.73
CA ILE A 160 4.03 0.12 -25.43
C ILE A 160 4.05 -0.62 -26.76
N GLU A 161 5.22 -1.14 -27.16
CA GLU A 161 5.41 -1.83 -28.45
C GLU A 161 4.78 -3.23 -28.51
N GLU A 162 4.16 -3.69 -27.43
CA GLU A 162 3.52 -4.99 -27.37
C GLU A 162 2.10 -4.98 -27.93
N ASP A 163 1.73 -6.07 -28.60
CA ASP A 163 0.36 -6.30 -29.07
C ASP A 163 -0.58 -6.54 -27.86
N MET A 164 -1.38 -5.54 -27.55
CA MET A 164 -2.38 -5.56 -26.48
C MET A 164 -3.81 -5.90 -27.00
N SER A 165 -3.93 -6.34 -28.25
CA SER A 165 -5.25 -6.63 -28.87
C SER A 165 -6.08 -7.65 -28.09
N GLN A 166 -5.43 -8.60 -27.40
CA GLN A 166 -6.07 -9.63 -26.59
C GLN A 166 -6.25 -9.26 -25.12
N MET A 167 -5.89 -8.05 -24.69
CA MET A 167 -5.94 -7.65 -23.27
C MET A 167 -7.33 -7.82 -22.67
N LEU A 168 -8.40 -7.50 -23.41
CA LEU A 168 -9.77 -7.69 -22.93
C LEU A 168 -10.15 -9.15 -22.68
N ASP A 169 -9.47 -10.11 -23.32
CA ASP A 169 -9.75 -11.54 -23.14
C ASP A 169 -9.38 -12.02 -21.73
N CYS A 170 -8.51 -11.27 -21.02
CA CYS A 170 -8.21 -11.52 -19.60
C CYS A 170 -9.47 -11.44 -18.73
N TRP A 171 -10.39 -10.53 -19.08
CA TRP A 171 -11.59 -10.22 -18.31
C TRP A 171 -12.84 -10.96 -18.79
N ARG A 172 -12.81 -11.55 -20.00
CA ARG A 172 -13.93 -12.30 -20.53
C ARG A 172 -14.01 -13.68 -19.90
N TYR A 173 -15.16 -13.98 -19.33
CA TYR A 173 -15.52 -15.34 -18.93
C TYR A 173 -16.35 -15.99 -20.04
N GLU A 174 -15.71 -16.80 -20.86
CA GLU A 174 -16.39 -17.51 -21.97
C GLU A 174 -16.78 -18.94 -21.61
N GLY A 175 -16.56 -19.37 -20.36
CA GLY A 175 -16.92 -20.71 -19.87
C GLY A 175 -16.05 -21.85 -20.40
N THR A 176 -15.19 -21.58 -21.38
CA THR A 176 -14.38 -22.59 -22.08
C THR A 176 -12.89 -22.52 -21.78
N LYS A 177 -12.38 -21.37 -21.29
CA LYS A 177 -10.97 -21.23 -20.93
C LYS A 177 -10.67 -21.85 -19.57
N THR A 178 -9.67 -22.73 -19.54
CA THR A 178 -9.17 -23.31 -18.30
C THR A 178 -8.49 -22.28 -17.41
N LEU A 179 -8.34 -22.58 -16.12
CA LEU A 179 -7.61 -21.73 -15.20
C LEU A 179 -6.16 -21.48 -15.66
N GLU A 180 -5.52 -22.50 -16.23
CA GLU A 180 -4.14 -22.38 -16.71
C GLU A 180 -4.02 -21.47 -17.95
N GLU A 181 -4.98 -21.53 -18.86
CA GLU A 181 -5.01 -20.63 -20.02
C GLU A 181 -5.21 -19.17 -19.57
N ARG A 182 -6.06 -18.94 -18.56
CA ARG A 182 -6.28 -17.61 -17.98
C ARG A 182 -5.03 -17.09 -17.27
N LYS A 183 -4.36 -17.92 -16.48
CA LYS A 183 -3.09 -17.57 -15.83
C LYS A 183 -2.02 -17.17 -16.84
N LYS A 184 -1.90 -17.93 -17.94
CA LYS A 184 -0.94 -17.62 -19.00
C LYS A 184 -1.26 -16.29 -19.67
N LEU A 185 -2.54 -16.01 -19.91
CA LEU A 185 -2.98 -14.75 -20.51
C LEU A 185 -2.74 -13.56 -19.57
N LEU A 186 -3.11 -13.70 -18.29
CA LEU A 186 -2.83 -12.69 -17.26
C LEU A 186 -1.33 -12.40 -17.12
N GLY A 187 -0.49 -13.45 -17.12
CA GLY A 187 0.96 -13.28 -17.00
C GLY A 187 1.59 -12.51 -18.17
N LYS A 188 0.93 -12.47 -19.33
CA LYS A 188 1.38 -11.67 -20.49
C LYS A 188 1.19 -10.16 -20.27
N TYR A 189 0.21 -9.77 -19.44
CA TYR A 189 -0.20 -8.37 -19.24
C TYR A 189 -0.04 -7.90 -17.79
N THR A 190 0.86 -8.53 -17.05
CA THR A 190 1.01 -8.29 -15.60
C THR A 190 1.30 -6.81 -15.29
N GLU A 191 2.16 -6.17 -16.06
CA GLU A 191 2.52 -4.75 -15.85
C GLU A 191 1.32 -3.80 -16.01
N VAL A 192 0.40 -4.12 -16.90
CA VAL A 192 -0.76 -3.27 -17.20
C VAL A 192 -1.98 -3.57 -16.31
N ILE A 193 -2.08 -4.81 -15.82
CA ILE A 193 -3.28 -5.27 -15.10
C ILE A 193 -3.14 -5.10 -13.58
N PHE A 194 -1.90 -5.05 -13.06
CA PHE A 194 -1.63 -5.07 -11.63
C PHE A 194 -0.87 -3.85 -11.09
N GLU A 195 -0.60 -2.86 -11.93
CA GLU A 195 -0.19 -1.54 -11.46
C GLU A 195 -1.48 -0.68 -11.18
#